data_7fcc884a9c8cba7e8e70f0cdbff61682
#
_entry.id   7fcc884a9c8cba7e8e70f0cdbff61682
#
_cell.length_a   1.000
_cell.length_b   1.000
_cell.length_c   1.000
_cell.angle_alpha   90.00
_cell.angle_beta   90.00
_cell.angle_gamma   90.00
#
_symmetry.space_group_name_H-M   'P 1'
#
loop_
_entity.id
_entity.type
_entity.pdbx_description
1 polymer ?
#
loop_
_entity_poly.entity_id
_entity_poly.type
_entity_poly.pdbx_seq_one_letter_code
_entity_poly.pdbx_strand_id
1 'polypeptide(L)'
;GIVLVHNGTGEGDRDETTGENRPFRDIAWGLAERGIVVLRYEKRTRVEPSWFAHAGFTVFDETVQDAVAAARLLRKQIELNPKRIFVAGHGLGGIVAPRIAKTEGDLAGIILLAGASQVHLADQMEQQLNYRVTMAGADSFKVRLQLAPVRPNIARIRNLVAADSF
;
A
#
# COMPACT_ATOMS: atom_id res chain seq x y z
N GLY A 1 -13.02 -14.15 -2.69
CA GLY A 1 -11.59 -14.07 -2.40
C GLY A 1 -11.14 -12.64 -2.16
N ILE A 2 -10.08 -12.48 -1.41
CA ILE A 2 -9.52 -11.18 -1.05
C ILE A 2 -8.04 -11.13 -1.44
N VAL A 3 -7.63 -10.05 -2.11
CA VAL A 3 -6.21 -9.72 -2.32
C VAL A 3 -5.77 -8.71 -1.27
N LEU A 4 -4.70 -8.99 -0.52
CA LEU A 4 -4.10 -8.05 0.41
C LEU A 4 -3.00 -7.25 -0.29
N VAL A 5 -3.12 -5.92 -0.26
CA VAL A 5 -2.21 -4.97 -0.92
C VAL A 5 -1.42 -4.20 0.13
N HIS A 6 -0.11 -4.27 0.00
CA HIS A 6 0.88 -3.78 0.97
C HIS A 6 0.84 -2.28 1.25
N ASN A 7 1.25 -1.94 2.47
CA ASN A 7 1.60 -0.58 2.86
C ASN A 7 2.98 -0.19 2.30
N GLY A 8 3.09 1.06 1.87
CA GLY A 8 4.35 1.68 1.48
C GLY A 8 4.96 1.17 0.18
N THR A 9 5.99 1.88 -0.25
CA THR A 9 6.90 1.47 -1.32
C THR A 9 8.07 0.66 -0.71
N GLY A 10 8.78 -0.09 -1.55
CA GLY A 10 9.99 -0.80 -1.14
C GLY A 10 9.80 -2.27 -0.82
N GLU A 11 10.77 -2.84 -0.13
CA GLU A 11 10.99 -4.28 0.01
C GLU A 11 10.07 -4.97 1.06
N GLY A 12 8.85 -4.47 1.26
CA GLY A 12 7.90 -5.10 2.18
C GLY A 12 7.56 -6.54 1.76
N ASP A 13 7.60 -7.47 2.73
CA ASP A 13 7.23 -8.87 2.48
C ASP A 13 5.70 -9.05 2.45
N ARG A 14 5.26 -10.21 1.94
CA ARG A 14 3.83 -10.57 1.82
C ARG A 14 3.06 -10.52 3.14
N ASP A 15 3.75 -10.54 4.28
CA ASP A 15 3.17 -10.58 5.61
C ASP A 15 3.12 -9.21 6.29
N GLU A 16 3.71 -8.18 5.66
CA GLU A 16 3.96 -6.86 6.26
C GLU A 16 4.69 -6.96 7.60
N THR A 17 5.74 -7.76 7.64
CA THR A 17 6.48 -8.04 8.88
C THR A 17 7.07 -6.75 9.47
N THR A 18 6.72 -6.50 10.73
CA THR A 18 7.28 -5.41 11.52
C THR A 18 7.65 -5.94 12.91
N GLY A 19 8.94 -6.16 13.14
CA GLY A 19 9.41 -6.88 14.32
C GLY A 19 8.87 -8.31 14.34
N GLU A 20 8.17 -8.69 15.40
CA GLU A 20 7.53 -10.01 15.51
C GLU A 20 6.13 -10.07 14.89
N ASN A 21 5.55 -8.94 14.56
CA ASN A 21 4.18 -8.86 14.00
C ASN A 21 4.16 -9.18 12.51
N ARG A 22 3.15 -9.94 12.10
CA ARG A 22 2.90 -10.29 10.70
C ARG A 22 1.42 -10.11 10.37
N PRO A 23 0.94 -8.86 10.33
CA PRO A 23 -0.48 -8.56 10.26
C PRO A 23 -1.18 -9.18 9.05
N PHE A 24 -0.55 -9.23 7.89
CA PHE A 24 -1.17 -9.84 6.70
C PHE A 24 -1.26 -11.36 6.79
N ARG A 25 -0.29 -12.02 7.43
CA ARG A 25 -0.40 -13.44 7.73
C ARG A 25 -1.58 -13.71 8.66
N ASP A 26 -1.68 -12.95 9.72
CA ASP A 26 -2.70 -13.16 10.76
C ASP A 26 -4.11 -12.87 10.21
N ILE A 27 -4.28 -11.82 9.42
CA ILE A 27 -5.52 -11.54 8.69
C ILE A 27 -5.87 -12.71 7.74
N ALA A 28 -4.89 -13.18 6.97
CA ALA A 28 -5.12 -14.24 6.00
C ALA A 28 -5.55 -15.56 6.67
N TRP A 29 -4.92 -15.93 7.76
CA TRP A 29 -5.28 -17.13 8.51
C TRP A 29 -6.65 -17.01 9.15
N GLY A 30 -6.95 -15.89 9.83
CA GLY A 30 -8.25 -15.66 10.41
C GLY A 30 -9.40 -15.63 9.40
N LEU A 31 -9.17 -15.16 8.19
CA LEU A 31 -10.15 -15.22 7.11
C LEU A 31 -10.28 -16.62 6.50
N ALA A 32 -9.15 -17.34 6.35
CA ALA A 32 -9.16 -18.70 5.83
C ALA A 32 -9.94 -19.67 6.72
N GLU A 33 -9.84 -19.54 8.04
CA GLU A 33 -10.64 -20.29 9.02
C GLU A 33 -12.16 -20.07 8.83
N ARG A 34 -12.54 -18.97 8.19
CA ARG A 34 -13.94 -18.62 7.87
C ARG A 34 -14.33 -18.92 6.43
N GLY A 35 -13.51 -19.71 5.72
CA GLY A 35 -13.76 -20.10 4.33
C GLY A 35 -13.54 -18.97 3.31
N ILE A 36 -12.79 -17.93 3.67
CA ILE A 36 -12.46 -16.84 2.77
C ILE A 36 -11.03 -17.02 2.26
N VAL A 37 -10.89 -17.22 0.95
CA VAL A 37 -9.58 -17.34 0.30
C VAL A 37 -8.89 -15.98 0.28
N VAL A 38 -7.62 -15.96 0.70
CA VAL A 38 -6.79 -14.75 0.73
C VAL A 38 -5.53 -14.97 -0.09
N LEU A 39 -5.25 -14.03 -0.99
CA LEU A 39 -4.00 -13.98 -1.74
C LEU A 39 -3.11 -12.89 -1.15
N ARG A 40 -1.89 -13.26 -0.78
CA ARG A 40 -0.79 -12.38 -0.42
C ARG A 40 0.36 -12.63 -1.39
N TYR A 41 1.08 -11.61 -1.77
CA TYR A 41 2.18 -11.73 -2.71
C TYR A 41 3.40 -10.92 -2.28
N GLU A 42 4.57 -11.30 -2.73
CA GLU A 42 5.78 -10.49 -2.56
C GLU A 42 5.73 -9.32 -3.55
N LYS A 43 6.10 -8.14 -3.08
CA LYS A 43 6.24 -6.99 -3.98
C LYS A 43 7.35 -7.26 -5.00
N ARG A 44 7.16 -6.79 -6.23
CA ARG A 44 8.18 -6.94 -7.27
C ARG A 44 9.51 -6.32 -6.88
N THR A 45 9.50 -5.21 -6.18
CA THR A 45 10.70 -4.51 -5.68
C THR A 45 11.43 -5.28 -4.58
N ARG A 46 10.74 -6.19 -3.86
CA ARG A 46 11.37 -7.14 -2.94
C ARG A 46 12.02 -8.29 -3.68
N VAL A 47 11.34 -8.82 -4.69
CA VAL A 47 11.84 -9.97 -5.48
C VAL A 47 13.03 -9.55 -6.34
N GLU A 48 12.96 -8.35 -6.91
CA GLU A 48 13.98 -7.78 -7.77
C GLU A 48 14.14 -6.27 -7.50
N PRO A 49 15.02 -5.89 -6.57
CA PRO A 49 15.24 -4.48 -6.19
C PRO A 49 15.69 -3.57 -7.33
N SER A 50 16.23 -4.14 -8.41
CA SER A 50 16.65 -3.40 -9.61
C SER A 50 15.50 -2.60 -10.26
N TRP A 51 14.22 -2.96 -10.00
CA TRP A 51 13.07 -2.19 -10.47
C TRP A 51 13.12 -0.72 -10.07
N PHE A 52 13.66 -0.38 -8.89
CA PHE A 52 13.81 1.01 -8.46
C PHE A 52 14.75 1.86 -9.35
N ALA A 53 15.66 1.21 -10.07
CA ALA A 53 16.59 1.89 -10.97
C ALA A 53 15.99 2.17 -12.36
N HIS A 54 14.80 1.63 -12.68
CA HIS A 54 14.17 1.86 -13.96
C HIS A 54 13.59 3.27 -14.05
N ALA A 55 14.01 4.01 -15.08
CA ALA A 55 13.46 5.33 -15.33
C ALA A 55 11.94 5.25 -15.58
N GLY A 56 11.18 6.09 -14.89
CA GLY A 56 9.73 6.12 -15.00
C GLY A 56 9.00 5.06 -14.18
N PHE A 57 9.69 4.27 -13.36
CA PHE A 57 9.05 3.34 -12.43
C PHE A 57 8.23 4.11 -11.37
N THR A 58 6.98 3.75 -11.21
CA THR A 58 6.01 4.47 -10.39
C THR A 58 5.31 3.54 -9.40
N VAL A 59 4.54 4.13 -8.47
CA VAL A 59 3.62 3.38 -7.58
C VAL A 59 2.58 2.60 -8.38
N PHE A 60 2.23 3.07 -9.58
CA PHE A 60 1.33 2.33 -10.47
C PHE A 60 1.95 0.99 -10.86
N ASP A 61 3.22 1.01 -11.26
CA ASP A 61 3.93 -0.20 -11.66
C ASP A 61 4.18 -1.13 -10.48
N GLU A 62 4.60 -0.58 -9.34
CA GLU A 62 4.95 -1.35 -8.15
C GLU A 62 3.73 -1.98 -7.47
N THR A 63 2.63 -1.24 -7.38
CA THR A 63 1.53 -1.62 -6.49
C THR A 63 0.23 -1.88 -7.24
N VAL A 64 -0.17 -0.99 -8.16
CA VAL A 64 -1.47 -1.12 -8.84
C VAL A 64 -1.47 -2.28 -9.82
N GLN A 65 -0.44 -2.40 -10.66
CA GLN A 65 -0.37 -3.49 -11.65
C GLN A 65 -0.27 -4.86 -10.98
N ASP A 66 0.51 -4.99 -9.91
CA ASP A 66 0.66 -6.26 -9.20
C ASP A 66 -0.65 -6.67 -8.50
N ALA A 67 -1.35 -5.72 -7.89
CA ALA A 67 -2.66 -5.98 -7.27
C ALA A 67 -3.72 -6.39 -8.30
N VAL A 68 -3.73 -5.75 -9.47
CA VAL A 68 -4.61 -6.13 -10.59
C VAL A 68 -4.29 -7.53 -11.08
N ALA A 69 -3.01 -7.87 -11.25
CA ALA A 69 -2.60 -9.21 -11.64
C ALA A 69 -3.00 -10.27 -10.60
N ALA A 70 -2.85 -9.96 -9.31
CA ALA A 70 -3.25 -10.82 -8.21
C ALA A 70 -4.78 -11.03 -8.17
N ALA A 71 -5.58 -9.98 -8.39
CA ALA A 71 -7.05 -10.09 -8.47
C ALA A 71 -7.49 -10.97 -9.66
N ARG A 72 -6.84 -10.80 -10.81
CA ARG A 72 -7.09 -11.63 -12.01
C ARG A 72 -6.69 -13.09 -11.80
N LEU A 73 -5.60 -13.33 -11.05
CA LEU A 73 -5.18 -14.68 -10.69
C LEU A 73 -6.24 -15.36 -9.79
N LEU A 74 -6.73 -14.67 -8.75
CA LEU A 74 -7.81 -15.18 -7.91
C LEU A 74 -9.08 -15.49 -8.71
N ARG A 75 -9.46 -14.61 -9.64
CA ARG A 75 -10.67 -14.79 -10.46
C ARG A 75 -10.63 -16.05 -11.32
N LYS A 76 -9.45 -16.53 -11.67
CA LYS A 76 -9.26 -17.75 -12.47
C LYS A 76 -9.36 -19.05 -11.66
N GLN A 77 -9.42 -18.97 -10.32
CA GLN A 77 -9.53 -20.16 -9.47
C GLN A 77 -10.95 -20.71 -9.56
N ILE A 78 -11.06 -21.98 -9.94
CA ILE A 78 -12.35 -22.63 -10.24
C ILE A 78 -13.26 -22.75 -9.00
N GLU A 79 -12.67 -22.81 -7.81
CA GLU A 79 -13.38 -22.92 -6.55
C GLU A 79 -13.95 -21.57 -6.07
N LEU A 80 -13.59 -20.46 -6.73
CA LEU A 80 -14.02 -19.13 -6.33
C LEU A 80 -15.12 -18.58 -7.22
N ASN A 81 -16.03 -17.84 -6.61
CA ASN A 81 -16.97 -17.03 -7.37
C ASN A 81 -16.23 -15.81 -7.95
N PRO A 82 -16.08 -15.70 -9.29
CA PRO A 82 -15.33 -14.63 -9.94
C PRO A 82 -15.93 -13.24 -9.71
N LYS A 83 -17.23 -13.16 -9.35
CA LYS A 83 -17.92 -11.91 -9.02
C LYS A 83 -17.73 -11.47 -7.56
N ARG A 84 -17.01 -12.25 -6.74
CA ARG A 84 -16.80 -11.98 -5.31
C ARG A 84 -15.31 -11.86 -4.99
N ILE A 85 -14.60 -11.07 -5.80
CA ILE A 85 -13.18 -10.74 -5.57
C ILE A 85 -13.09 -9.32 -5.03
N PHE A 86 -12.43 -9.19 -3.89
CA PHE A 86 -12.20 -7.93 -3.18
C PHE A 86 -10.71 -7.61 -3.14
N VAL A 87 -10.40 -6.34 -2.97
CA VAL A 87 -9.04 -5.87 -2.64
C VAL A 87 -9.09 -5.19 -1.28
N ALA A 88 -8.20 -5.60 -0.38
CA ALA A 88 -7.99 -4.95 0.90
C ALA A 88 -6.59 -4.34 0.93
N GLY A 89 -6.51 -3.02 0.91
CA GLY A 89 -5.26 -2.28 0.90
C GLY A 89 -4.94 -1.66 2.25
N HIS A 90 -3.71 -1.82 2.71
CA HIS A 90 -3.20 -1.20 3.92
C HIS A 90 -2.33 0.02 3.60
N GLY A 91 -2.51 1.12 4.33
CA GLY A 91 -1.73 2.33 4.16
C GLY A 91 -1.70 2.82 2.71
N LEU A 92 -0.54 2.80 2.04
CA LEU A 92 -0.42 3.14 0.62
C LEU A 92 -1.29 2.24 -0.26
N GLY A 93 -1.35 0.93 0.02
CA GLY A 93 -2.25 0.00 -0.67
C GLY A 93 -3.72 0.42 -0.54
N GLY A 94 -4.12 0.95 0.62
CA GLY A 94 -5.45 1.52 0.85
C GLY A 94 -5.68 2.81 0.03
N ILE A 95 -4.68 3.68 -0.05
CA ILE A 95 -4.75 4.92 -0.85
C ILE A 95 -4.95 4.61 -2.33
N VAL A 96 -4.24 3.61 -2.87
CA VAL A 96 -4.34 3.25 -4.29
C VAL A 96 -5.45 2.25 -4.59
N ALA A 97 -6.15 1.70 -3.60
CA ALA A 97 -7.22 0.72 -3.80
C ALA A 97 -8.34 1.21 -4.73
N PRO A 98 -8.79 2.49 -4.69
CA PRO A 98 -9.75 3.00 -5.68
C PRO A 98 -9.20 2.96 -7.11
N ARG A 99 -7.91 3.22 -7.29
CA ARG A 99 -7.25 3.14 -8.60
C ARG A 99 -7.10 1.71 -9.08
N ILE A 100 -6.81 0.77 -8.18
CA ILE A 100 -6.81 -0.68 -8.48
C ILE A 100 -8.20 -1.09 -8.96
N ALA A 101 -9.27 -0.69 -8.24
CA ALA A 101 -10.64 -1.01 -8.62
C ALA A 101 -11.01 -0.43 -9.98
N LYS A 102 -10.64 0.81 -10.27
CA LYS A 102 -10.87 1.44 -11.58
C LYS A 102 -10.12 0.72 -12.70
N THR A 103 -8.88 0.27 -12.46
CA THR A 103 -8.04 -0.39 -13.47
C THR A 103 -8.50 -1.83 -13.73
N GLU A 104 -8.91 -2.54 -12.70
CA GLU A 104 -9.41 -3.92 -12.81
C GLU A 104 -10.83 -3.98 -13.37
N GLY A 105 -11.71 -3.08 -12.98
CA GLY A 105 -13.08 -2.93 -13.46
C GLY A 105 -14.12 -3.84 -12.81
N ASP A 106 -13.75 -5.06 -12.43
CA ASP A 106 -14.69 -6.11 -11.99
C ASP A 106 -14.49 -6.56 -10.52
N LEU A 107 -14.01 -5.69 -9.65
CA LEU A 107 -13.95 -6.00 -8.22
C LEU A 107 -15.33 -5.89 -7.57
N ALA A 108 -15.64 -6.81 -6.66
CA ALA A 108 -16.84 -6.76 -5.84
C ALA A 108 -16.81 -5.60 -4.83
N GLY A 109 -15.62 -5.16 -4.45
CA GLY A 109 -15.42 -4.03 -3.56
C GLY A 109 -13.98 -3.84 -3.13
N ILE A 110 -13.74 -2.77 -2.39
CA ILE A 110 -12.44 -2.47 -1.77
C ILE A 110 -12.61 -2.31 -0.26
N ILE A 111 -11.56 -2.67 0.47
CA ILE A 111 -11.46 -2.51 1.93
C ILE A 111 -10.24 -1.64 2.20
N LEU A 112 -10.42 -0.54 2.93
CA LEU A 112 -9.36 0.39 3.25
C LEU A 112 -8.91 0.18 4.70
N LEU A 113 -7.68 -0.30 4.88
CA LEU A 113 -7.05 -0.48 6.18
C LEU A 113 -6.04 0.66 6.37
N ALA A 114 -6.34 1.59 7.25
CA ALA A 114 -5.52 2.78 7.50
C ALA A 114 -5.14 3.54 6.21
N GLY A 115 -5.99 3.47 5.19
CA GLY A 115 -5.82 4.18 3.91
C GLY A 115 -6.54 5.51 3.95
N ALA A 116 -5.82 6.61 3.82
CA ALA A 116 -6.39 7.95 3.73
C ALA A 116 -6.74 8.28 2.27
N SER A 117 -7.99 8.07 1.87
CA SER A 117 -8.43 8.28 0.48
C SER A 117 -8.55 9.74 0.05
N GLN A 118 -8.48 10.69 0.98
CA GLN A 118 -8.67 12.12 0.72
C GLN A 118 -7.53 13.02 1.25
N VAL A 119 -6.47 12.44 1.80
CA VAL A 119 -5.32 13.19 2.31
C VAL A 119 -4.25 13.26 1.24
N HIS A 120 -3.76 14.45 0.96
CA HIS A 120 -2.64 14.63 0.04
C HIS A 120 -1.42 13.84 0.52
N LEU A 121 -0.69 13.17 -0.38
CA LEU A 121 0.45 12.33 -0.03
C LEU A 121 1.49 13.09 0.82
N ALA A 122 1.73 14.36 0.51
CA ALA A 122 2.63 15.22 1.27
C ALA A 122 2.20 15.37 2.74
N ASP A 123 0.90 15.55 2.99
CA ASP A 123 0.36 15.70 4.34
C ASP A 123 0.45 14.39 5.12
N GLN A 124 0.20 13.27 4.46
CA GLN A 124 0.37 11.95 5.05
C GLN A 124 1.83 11.67 5.43
N MET A 125 2.77 11.99 4.55
CA MET A 125 4.20 11.85 4.84
C MET A 125 4.61 12.71 6.04
N GLU A 126 4.13 13.95 6.11
CA GLU A 126 4.39 14.86 7.22
C GLU A 126 3.80 14.35 8.53
N GLN A 127 2.56 13.85 8.52
CA GLN A 127 1.91 13.24 9.68
C GLN A 127 2.67 12.00 10.19
N GLN A 128 3.02 11.08 9.29
CA GLN A 128 3.75 9.87 9.67
C GLN A 128 5.12 10.19 10.28
N LEU A 129 5.81 11.16 9.71
CA LEU A 129 7.12 11.57 10.18
C LEU A 129 7.02 12.23 11.56
N ASN A 130 6.08 13.16 11.74
CA ASN A 130 5.78 13.78 13.03
C ASN A 130 5.45 12.73 14.09
N TYR A 131 4.60 11.77 13.76
CA TYR A 131 4.20 10.69 14.67
C TYR A 131 5.41 9.86 15.11
N ARG A 132 6.23 9.38 14.16
CA ARG A 132 7.44 8.58 14.49
C ARG A 132 8.39 9.32 15.41
N VAL A 133 8.65 10.59 15.14
CA VAL A 133 9.57 11.39 15.95
C VAL A 133 9.00 11.66 17.34
N THR A 134 7.69 11.90 17.44
CA THR A 134 7.01 12.09 18.73
C THR A 134 7.01 10.81 19.56
N MET A 135 6.70 9.66 18.93
CA MET A 135 6.71 8.37 19.62
C MET A 135 8.11 7.93 20.09
N ALA A 136 9.16 8.40 19.42
CA ALA A 136 10.54 8.20 19.87
C ALA A 136 10.94 9.07 21.07
N GLY A 137 9.99 9.80 21.66
CA GLY A 137 10.24 10.66 22.82
C GLY A 137 10.97 11.97 22.50
N ALA A 138 10.98 12.37 21.24
CA ALA A 138 11.59 13.62 20.84
C ALA A 138 10.69 14.82 21.20
N ASP A 139 11.30 15.85 21.81
CA ASP A 139 10.64 17.13 22.02
C ASP A 139 10.38 17.87 20.69
N SER A 140 9.58 18.94 20.75
CA SER A 140 9.20 19.71 19.57
C SER A 140 10.38 20.33 18.81
N PHE A 141 11.51 20.57 19.47
CA PHE A 141 12.71 21.10 18.84
C PHE A 141 13.42 20.00 18.05
N LYS A 142 13.62 18.81 18.64
CA LYS A 142 14.21 17.66 17.95
C LYS A 142 13.37 17.21 16.77
N VAL A 143 12.03 17.24 16.91
CA VAL A 143 11.09 16.98 15.80
C VAL A 143 11.37 17.92 14.64
N ARG A 144 11.43 19.23 14.90
CA ARG A 144 11.70 20.24 13.86
C ARG A 144 13.06 20.04 13.19
N LEU A 145 14.08 19.72 13.95
CA LEU A 145 15.44 19.49 13.43
C LEU A 145 15.50 18.26 12.49
N GLN A 146 14.84 17.17 12.87
CA GLN A 146 14.80 15.95 12.07
C GLN A 146 13.93 16.10 10.81
N LEU A 147 12.90 16.96 10.87
CA LEU A 147 12.03 17.23 9.74
C LEU A 147 12.60 18.23 8.73
N ALA A 148 13.52 19.09 9.17
CA ALA A 148 14.07 20.16 8.36
C ALA A 148 14.61 19.69 6.99
N PRO A 149 15.40 18.60 6.88
CA PRO A 149 15.94 18.15 5.59
C PRO A 149 14.88 17.51 4.69
N VAL A 150 13.74 17.06 5.22
CA VAL A 150 12.70 16.36 4.47
C VAL A 150 11.60 17.32 3.97
N ARG A 151 11.37 18.42 4.70
CA ARG A 151 10.33 19.41 4.38
C ARG A 151 10.38 19.97 2.95
N PRO A 152 11.55 20.30 2.36
CA PRO A 152 11.60 20.78 0.99
C PRO A 152 11.04 19.76 -0.02
N ASN A 153 11.30 18.46 0.19
CA ASN A 153 10.78 17.40 -0.67
C ASN A 153 9.26 17.24 -0.49
N ILE A 154 8.77 17.30 0.74
CA ILE A 154 7.32 17.28 1.03
C ILE A 154 6.63 18.48 0.35
N ALA A 155 7.22 19.67 0.42
CA ALA A 155 6.69 20.87 -0.24
C ALA A 155 6.67 20.71 -1.78
N ARG A 156 7.70 20.11 -2.38
CA ARG A 156 7.71 19.81 -3.82
C ARG A 156 6.58 18.86 -4.19
N ILE A 157 6.36 17.79 -3.43
CA ILE A 157 5.26 16.82 -3.66
C ILE A 157 3.91 17.54 -3.52
N ARG A 158 3.75 18.42 -2.53
CA ARG A 158 2.50 19.19 -2.32
C ARG A 158 2.17 20.09 -3.49
N ASN A 159 3.17 20.61 -4.19
CA ASN A 159 3.02 21.52 -5.31
C ASN A 159 2.93 20.82 -6.69
N LEU A 160 2.93 19.49 -6.74
CA LEU A 160 2.66 18.75 -7.97
C LEU A 160 1.23 19.06 -8.44
N VAL A 161 1.10 19.46 -9.70
CA VAL A 161 -0.21 19.70 -10.31
C VAL A 161 -0.91 18.39 -10.64
N ALA A 162 -2.23 18.44 -10.83
CA ALA A 162 -3.03 17.24 -11.08
C ALA A 162 -2.59 16.41 -12.31
N ALA A 163 -1.92 17.03 -13.27
CA ALA A 163 -1.33 16.33 -14.42
C ALA A 163 -0.12 15.47 -14.06
N ASP A 164 0.55 15.80 -12.94
CA ASP A 164 1.72 15.09 -12.42
C ASP A 164 1.34 14.17 -11.24
N SER A 165 0.11 14.27 -10.77
CA SER A 165 -0.43 13.42 -9.70
C SER A 165 -1.09 12.19 -10.32
N PHE A 166 -0.62 11.04 -9.95
CA PHE A 166 -1.05 9.65 -10.22
C PHE A 166 -2.35 9.41 -11.02
#